data_7df754cc085fe32955bf53311c89c623
#
_entry.id   7df754cc085fe32955bf53311c89c623
#
_cell.length_a   1.000
_cell.length_b   1.000
_cell.length_c   1.000
_cell.angle_alpha   90.00
_cell.angle_beta   90.00
_cell.angle_gamma   90.00
#
_symmetry.space_group_name_H-M   'P 1'
#
loop_
_entity.id
_entity.type
_entity.pdbx_description
1 polymer ?
#
loop_
_entity_poly.entity_id
_entity_poly.type
_entity_poly.pdbx_seq_one_letter_code
_entity_poly.pdbx_strand_id
1 'polypeptide(L)'
;MSVMYVFSSASKGASDKAKNMSELSNLKKKIMYEEERIMEIFTDIGKKYYLNPNEDPAEFKKLCDDINIRRRRIKKMKFDFNNIKGCKICPKCGAEVSAKFQFCGSCGASIPDPNLDDDDTSDITLSYTYQID
;
A
#
# COMPACT_ATOMS: atom_id res chain seq x y z
N MET A 1 -33.97 14.53 27.98
CA MET A 1 -33.48 15.00 26.69
C MET A 1 -31.97 14.83 26.51
N SER A 2 -31.15 14.99 27.53
CA SER A 2 -29.71 14.80 27.45
C SER A 2 -29.25 13.35 27.20
N VAL A 3 -30.03 12.37 27.62
CA VAL A 3 -29.74 10.93 27.46
C VAL A 3 -29.87 10.47 26.00
N MET A 4 -30.84 10.99 25.27
CA MET A 4 -31.01 10.67 23.85
C MET A 4 -29.90 11.24 22.98
N TYR A 5 -29.37 12.39 23.34
CA TYR A 5 -28.26 13.02 22.61
C TYR A 5 -26.97 12.22 22.77
N VAL A 6 -26.69 11.72 23.95
CA VAL A 6 -25.52 10.90 24.23
C VAL A 6 -25.57 9.56 23.47
N PHE A 7 -26.76 8.95 23.39
CA PHE A 7 -26.93 7.72 22.61
C PHE A 7 -26.74 7.92 21.11
N SER A 8 -27.23 9.03 20.57
CA SER A 8 -27.07 9.36 19.16
C SER A 8 -25.58 9.56 18.78
N SER A 9 -24.82 10.24 19.63
CA SER A 9 -23.40 10.47 19.36
C SER A 9 -22.56 9.20 19.52
N ALA A 10 -22.90 8.33 20.47
CA ALA A 10 -22.24 7.04 20.65
C ALA A 10 -22.50 6.09 19.47
N SER A 11 -23.72 6.03 18.95
CA SER A 11 -24.05 5.20 17.80
C SER A 11 -23.39 5.70 16.53
N LYS A 12 -23.25 7.01 16.35
CA LYS A 12 -22.58 7.62 15.21
C LYS A 12 -21.09 7.31 15.23
N GLY A 13 -20.43 7.42 16.38
CA GLY A 13 -19.03 7.07 16.52
C GLY A 13 -18.75 5.60 16.26
N ALA A 14 -19.61 4.70 16.74
CA ALA A 14 -19.50 3.27 16.48
C ALA A 14 -19.72 2.93 15.00
N SER A 15 -20.67 3.61 14.33
CA SER A 15 -20.94 3.44 12.90
C SER A 15 -19.75 3.91 12.05
N ASP A 16 -19.16 5.07 12.37
CA ASP A 16 -18.00 5.59 11.65
C ASP A 16 -16.78 4.67 11.82
N LYS A 17 -16.58 4.13 13.01
CA LYS A 17 -15.50 3.17 13.29
C LYS A 17 -15.68 1.87 12.51
N ALA A 18 -16.89 1.34 12.45
CA ALA A 18 -17.21 0.14 11.68
C ALA A 18 -17.00 0.37 10.18
N LYS A 19 -17.41 1.56 9.67
CA LYS A 19 -17.20 1.95 8.28
C LYS A 19 -15.71 2.05 7.94
N ASN A 20 -14.92 2.65 8.81
CA ASN A 20 -13.46 2.76 8.62
C ASN A 20 -12.81 1.37 8.58
N MET A 21 -13.21 0.46 9.47
CA MET A 21 -12.71 -0.92 9.45
C MET A 21 -13.04 -1.65 8.15
N SER A 22 -14.27 -1.45 7.63
CA SER A 22 -14.69 -2.03 6.36
C SER A 22 -13.86 -1.47 5.19
N GLU A 23 -13.62 -0.15 5.15
CA GLU A 23 -12.80 0.49 4.13
C GLU A 23 -11.35 -0.01 4.19
N LEU A 24 -10.78 -0.14 5.40
CA LEU A 24 -9.42 -0.66 5.58
C LEU A 24 -9.31 -2.10 5.07
N SER A 25 -10.28 -2.94 5.38
CA SER A 25 -10.32 -4.33 4.91
C SER A 25 -10.40 -4.41 3.39
N ASN A 26 -11.22 -3.57 2.77
CA ASN A 26 -11.36 -3.52 1.31
C ASN A 26 -10.08 -3.05 0.63
N LEU A 27 -9.43 -2.02 1.17
CA LEU A 27 -8.15 -1.53 0.64
C LEU A 27 -7.08 -2.60 0.76
N LYS A 28 -7.00 -3.29 1.89
CA LYS A 28 -6.05 -4.38 2.08
C LYS A 28 -6.22 -5.49 1.04
N LYS A 29 -7.46 -5.88 0.77
CA LYS A 29 -7.76 -6.89 -0.25
C LYS A 29 -7.36 -6.44 -1.65
N LYS A 30 -7.61 -5.17 -1.98
CA LYS A 30 -7.22 -4.60 -3.27
C LYS A 30 -5.71 -4.53 -3.43
N ILE A 31 -5.00 -4.13 -2.38
CA ILE A 31 -3.52 -4.12 -2.37
C ILE A 31 -2.98 -5.52 -2.61
N MET A 32 -3.48 -6.52 -1.88
CA MET A 32 -3.07 -7.91 -2.04
C MET A 32 -3.33 -8.42 -3.46
N TYR A 33 -4.47 -8.08 -4.04
CA TYR A 33 -4.80 -8.45 -5.43
C TYR A 33 -3.77 -7.88 -6.41
N GLU A 34 -3.43 -6.60 -6.29
CA GLU A 34 -2.46 -5.97 -7.18
C GLU A 34 -1.05 -6.55 -6.98
N GLU A 35 -0.66 -6.85 -5.73
CA GLU A 35 0.61 -7.51 -5.43
C GLU A 35 0.70 -8.90 -6.07
N GLU A 36 -0.36 -9.69 -6.01
CA GLU A 36 -0.43 -11.00 -6.65
C GLU A 36 -0.30 -10.90 -8.18
N ARG A 37 -0.95 -9.91 -8.79
CA ARG A 37 -0.83 -9.68 -10.23
C ARG A 37 0.60 -9.30 -10.61
N ILE A 38 1.27 -8.47 -9.83
CA ILE A 38 2.67 -8.12 -10.06
C ILE A 38 3.55 -9.37 -10.00
N MET A 39 3.34 -10.25 -9.03
CA MET A 39 4.10 -11.52 -8.93
C MET A 39 3.89 -12.41 -10.14
N GLU A 40 2.67 -12.50 -10.65
CA GLU A 40 2.38 -13.24 -11.87
C GLU A 40 3.13 -12.66 -13.07
N ILE A 41 3.19 -11.33 -13.18
CA ILE A 41 3.92 -10.65 -14.26
C ILE A 41 5.42 -10.91 -14.13
N PHE A 42 5.99 -10.84 -12.93
CA PHE A 42 7.40 -11.19 -12.71
C PHE A 42 7.70 -12.62 -13.13
N THR A 43 6.81 -13.54 -12.79
CA THR A 43 6.94 -14.95 -13.18
C THR A 43 6.90 -15.09 -14.70
N ASP A 44 6.02 -14.36 -15.35
CA ASP A 44 5.86 -14.36 -16.80
C ASP A 44 7.12 -13.82 -17.50
N ILE A 45 7.67 -12.72 -17.00
CA ILE A 45 8.93 -12.14 -17.47
C ILE A 45 10.06 -13.16 -17.34
N GLY A 46 10.15 -13.79 -16.16
CA GLY A 46 11.20 -14.77 -15.88
C GLY A 46 11.11 -15.99 -16.79
N LYS A 47 9.92 -16.51 -17.00
CA LYS A 47 9.70 -17.65 -17.92
C LYS A 47 10.02 -17.28 -19.36
N LYS A 48 9.56 -16.13 -19.82
CA LYS A 48 9.85 -15.67 -21.19
C LYS A 48 11.34 -15.50 -21.43
N TYR A 49 12.04 -14.89 -20.49
CA TYR A 49 13.47 -14.70 -20.61
C TYR A 49 14.23 -16.04 -20.55
N TYR A 50 13.84 -16.94 -19.67
CA TYR A 50 14.49 -18.23 -19.53
C TYR A 50 14.32 -19.09 -20.78
N LEU A 51 13.11 -19.12 -21.36
CA LEU A 51 12.81 -19.93 -22.53
C LEU A 51 13.32 -19.33 -23.83
N ASN A 52 13.38 -18.00 -23.91
CA ASN A 52 13.88 -17.30 -25.09
C ASN A 52 14.59 -15.99 -24.67
N PRO A 53 15.90 -16.06 -24.37
CA PRO A 53 16.66 -14.85 -23.98
C PRO A 53 16.72 -13.77 -25.06
N ASN A 54 16.36 -14.11 -26.31
CA ASN A 54 16.34 -13.19 -27.45
C ASN A 54 14.94 -12.66 -27.76
N GLU A 55 14.00 -12.81 -26.80
CA GLU A 55 12.65 -12.25 -26.94
C GLU A 55 12.68 -10.76 -27.25
N ASP A 56 11.70 -10.29 -28.03
CA ASP A 56 11.59 -8.87 -28.39
C ASP A 56 11.50 -8.01 -27.11
N PRO A 57 12.39 -7.01 -26.95
CA PRO A 57 12.33 -6.10 -25.81
C PRO A 57 10.97 -5.40 -25.62
N ALA A 58 10.21 -5.22 -26.70
CA ALA A 58 8.89 -4.60 -26.64
C ALA A 58 7.90 -5.41 -25.79
N GLU A 59 8.00 -6.74 -25.79
CA GLU A 59 7.15 -7.60 -24.96
C GLU A 59 7.44 -7.40 -23.46
N PHE A 60 8.71 -7.32 -23.10
CA PHE A 60 9.10 -7.04 -21.71
C PHE A 60 8.69 -5.63 -21.28
N LYS A 61 8.77 -4.66 -22.19
CA LYS A 61 8.37 -3.28 -21.90
C LYS A 61 6.89 -3.21 -21.51
N LYS A 62 6.01 -3.89 -22.23
CA LYS A 62 4.58 -3.94 -21.91
C LYS A 62 4.34 -4.51 -20.52
N LEU A 63 5.04 -5.58 -20.18
CA LEU A 63 4.91 -6.21 -18.87
C LEU A 63 5.43 -5.30 -17.75
N CYS A 64 6.55 -4.63 -17.98
CA CYS A 64 7.10 -3.66 -17.03
C CYS A 64 6.17 -2.46 -16.85
N ASP A 65 5.57 -1.95 -17.91
CA ASP A 65 4.60 -0.85 -17.84
C ASP A 65 3.38 -1.25 -17.01
N ASP A 66 2.89 -2.48 -17.16
CA ASP A 66 1.78 -2.99 -16.35
C ASP A 66 2.16 -3.06 -14.87
N ILE A 67 3.36 -3.55 -14.55
CA ILE A 67 3.88 -3.54 -13.18
C ILE A 67 3.89 -2.12 -12.61
N ASN A 68 4.40 -1.16 -13.37
CA ASN A 68 4.52 0.22 -12.92
C ASN A 68 3.15 0.85 -12.63
N ILE A 69 2.14 0.58 -13.47
CA ILE A 69 0.77 1.04 -13.25
C ILE A 69 0.22 0.45 -11.95
N ARG A 70 0.39 -0.85 -11.73
CA ARG A 70 -0.09 -1.52 -10.52
C ARG A 70 0.63 -1.03 -9.26
N ARG A 71 1.93 -0.77 -9.35
CA ARG A 71 2.71 -0.20 -8.24
C ARG A 71 2.19 1.17 -7.82
N ARG A 72 1.85 2.03 -8.78
CA ARG A 72 1.25 3.34 -8.49
C ARG A 72 -0.10 3.20 -7.79
N ARG A 73 -0.92 2.25 -8.21
CA ARG A 73 -2.20 1.95 -7.56
C ARG A 73 -1.99 1.49 -6.11
N ILE A 74 -1.04 0.59 -5.90
CA ILE A 74 -0.70 0.10 -4.56
C ILE A 74 -0.22 1.25 -3.67
N LYS A 75 0.66 2.09 -4.17
CA LYS A 75 1.18 3.25 -3.43
C LYS A 75 0.06 4.16 -2.97
N LYS A 76 -0.87 4.46 -3.87
CA LYS A 76 -2.04 5.29 -3.55
C LYS A 76 -2.95 4.61 -2.53
N MET A 77 -3.21 3.32 -2.70
CA MET A 77 -4.05 2.58 -1.76
C MET A 77 -3.43 2.47 -0.36
N LYS A 78 -2.11 2.29 -0.28
CA LYS A 78 -1.38 2.30 0.99
C LYS A 78 -1.45 3.68 1.66
N PHE A 79 -1.35 4.74 0.88
CA PHE A 79 -1.51 6.10 1.38
C PHE A 79 -2.91 6.32 1.95
N ASP A 80 -3.95 5.92 1.22
CA ASP A 80 -5.34 6.03 1.67
C ASP A 80 -5.57 5.18 2.93
N PHE A 81 -5.03 3.98 2.98
CA PHE A 81 -5.09 3.09 4.14
C PHE A 81 -4.49 3.75 5.38
N ASN A 82 -3.29 4.31 5.25
CA ASN A 82 -2.62 4.98 6.35
C ASN A 82 -3.35 6.24 6.80
N ASN A 83 -3.94 6.99 5.86
CA ASN A 83 -4.76 8.16 6.18
C ASN A 83 -6.00 7.78 6.99
N ILE A 84 -6.68 6.70 6.63
CA ILE A 84 -7.84 6.21 7.38
C ILE A 84 -7.42 5.79 8.80
N LYS A 85 -6.27 5.13 8.94
CA LYS A 85 -5.71 4.79 10.24
C LYS A 85 -5.17 6.00 11.01
N GLY A 86 -4.93 7.12 10.34
CA GLY A 86 -4.34 8.31 10.93
C GLY A 86 -2.87 8.17 11.27
N CYS A 87 -2.13 7.38 10.50
CA CYS A 87 -0.71 7.10 10.72
C CYS A 87 0.15 7.28 9.47
N LYS A 88 1.45 7.37 9.69
CA LYS A 88 2.50 7.31 8.67
C LYS A 88 3.49 6.21 9.03
N ILE A 89 4.15 5.66 8.03
CA ILE A 89 5.21 4.66 8.25
C ILE A 89 6.56 5.34 8.05
N CYS A 90 7.44 5.21 9.03
CA CYS A 90 8.80 5.74 8.93
C CYS A 90 9.57 5.01 7.83
N PRO A 91 10.11 5.73 6.82
CA PRO A 91 10.84 5.07 5.74
C PRO A 91 12.18 4.49 6.19
N LYS A 92 12.70 4.92 7.34
CA LYS A 92 13.99 4.46 7.84
C LYS A 92 13.90 3.24 8.75
N CYS A 93 12.97 3.25 9.72
CA CYS A 93 12.87 2.16 10.70
C CYS A 93 11.58 1.33 10.59
N GLY A 94 10.63 1.73 9.74
CA GLY A 94 9.37 1.02 9.57
C GLY A 94 8.37 1.22 10.71
N ALA A 95 8.66 2.09 11.69
CA ALA A 95 7.75 2.35 12.80
C ALA A 95 6.50 3.09 12.33
N GLU A 96 5.36 2.74 12.91
CA GLU A 96 4.11 3.44 12.68
C GLU A 96 4.04 4.66 13.61
N VAL A 97 3.86 5.85 13.04
CA VAL A 97 3.78 7.11 13.77
C VAL A 97 2.50 7.85 13.42
N SER A 98 2.04 8.74 14.31
CA SER A 98 0.89 9.58 14.02
C SER A 98 1.13 10.44 12.78
N ALA A 99 0.09 10.58 11.94
CA ALA A 99 0.15 11.40 10.72
C ALA A 99 0.48 12.88 11.01
N LYS A 100 0.29 13.33 12.24
CA LYS A 100 0.58 14.71 12.67
C LYS A 100 2.07 14.96 12.88
N PHE A 101 2.88 13.93 13.04
CA PHE A 101 4.32 14.08 13.30
C PHE A 101 5.10 14.16 12.00
N GLN A 102 6.09 15.04 11.98
CA GLN A 102 7.03 15.17 10.86
C GLN A 102 8.34 14.42 11.10
N PHE A 103 8.52 13.88 12.31
CA PHE A 103 9.71 13.11 12.70
C PHE A 103 9.28 11.82 13.38
N CYS A 104 10.08 10.78 13.19
CA CYS A 104 9.85 9.50 13.85
C CYS A 104 10.24 9.57 15.33
N GLY A 105 9.32 9.19 16.22
CA GLY A 105 9.60 9.14 17.65
C GLY A 105 10.56 8.03 18.05
N SER A 106 10.76 7.01 17.19
CA SER A 106 11.65 5.89 17.47
C SER A 106 13.08 6.12 17.01
N CYS A 107 13.28 6.66 15.79
CA CYS A 107 14.62 6.82 15.22
C CYS A 107 15.02 8.26 14.92
N GLY A 108 14.11 9.23 15.08
CA GLY A 108 14.37 10.64 14.84
C GLY A 108 14.44 11.06 13.37
N ALA A 109 14.18 10.15 12.44
CA ALA A 109 14.21 10.46 11.02
C ALA A 109 13.07 11.39 10.63
N SER A 110 13.30 12.25 9.64
CA SER A 110 12.24 13.08 9.04
C SER A 110 11.26 12.20 8.27
N ILE A 111 9.96 12.44 8.44
CA ILE A 111 8.90 11.74 7.74
C ILE A 111 8.09 12.76 6.96
N PRO A 112 8.52 13.14 5.74
CA PRO A 112 7.75 14.03 4.89
C PRO A 112 6.49 13.33 4.38
N ASP A 113 5.53 14.13 3.90
CA ASP A 113 4.37 13.55 3.24
C ASP A 113 4.81 12.78 1.98
N PRO A 114 4.21 11.60 1.73
CA PRO A 114 4.63 10.77 0.62
C PRO A 114 4.34 11.45 -0.71
N ASN A 115 5.32 11.43 -1.60
CA ASN A 115 5.15 11.86 -2.98
C ASN A 115 4.57 10.69 -3.78
N LEU A 116 3.30 10.80 -4.17
CA LEU A 116 2.58 9.74 -4.87
C LEU A 116 3.01 9.58 -6.33
N ASP A 117 3.66 10.60 -6.88
CA ASP A 117 4.13 10.60 -8.26
C ASP A 117 5.57 10.09 -8.41
N ASP A 118 6.22 9.80 -7.29
CA ASP A 118 7.60 9.33 -7.31
C ASP A 118 7.66 7.87 -7.77
N ASP A 119 8.44 7.62 -8.81
CA ASP A 119 8.61 6.30 -9.42
C ASP A 119 9.72 5.51 -8.71
N ASP A 120 9.82 5.65 -7.41
CA ASP A 120 10.82 4.96 -6.61
C ASP A 120 10.57 3.44 -6.60
N THR A 121 11.52 2.71 -7.12
CA THR A 121 11.48 1.25 -7.18
C THR A 121 11.76 0.57 -5.85
N SER A 122 12.19 1.32 -4.84
CA SER A 122 12.54 0.77 -3.52
C SER A 122 11.32 0.19 -2.77
N ASP A 123 10.13 0.51 -3.19
CA ASP A 123 8.87 0.08 -2.56
C ASP A 123 8.33 -1.26 -3.11
N ILE A 124 9.12 -1.98 -3.92
CA ILE A 124 8.80 -3.34 -4.34
C ILE A 124 9.16 -4.35 -3.24
N THR A 125 8.99 -4.02 -1.99
CA THR A 125 8.93 -5.04 -0.96
C THR A 125 7.56 -5.67 -1.04
N LEU A 126 7.46 -6.62 -1.94
CA LEU A 126 6.31 -7.48 -2.01
C LEU A 126 6.25 -8.26 -0.70
N SER A 127 5.20 -8.07 0.05
CA SER A 127 4.90 -8.89 1.21
C SER A 127 4.92 -10.38 0.88
N TYR A 128 4.96 -10.70 -0.38
CA TYR A 128 5.05 -12.04 -0.95
C TYR A 128 6.41 -12.72 -0.75
N THR A 129 7.48 -11.95 -0.59
CA THR A 129 8.82 -12.52 -0.41
C THR A 129 9.00 -13.21 0.94
N TYR A 130 8.08 -12.99 1.88
CA TYR A 130 8.12 -13.61 3.20
C TYR A 130 7.31 -14.92 3.30
N GLN A 131 6.64 -15.32 2.23
CA GLN A 131 5.79 -16.52 2.21
C GLN A 131 6.35 -17.66 1.38
N ILE A 132 7.57 -17.54 0.87
CA ILE A 132 8.24 -18.60 0.10
C ILE A 132 9.17 -19.40 1.01
N ASP A 133 8.69 -19.78 2.15
CA ASP A 133 9.39 -20.74 3.00
C ASP A 133 8.83 -22.15 2.78
#